data_395b947af018e719c948a7367118d83a
#
_entry.id   395b947af018e719c948a7367118d83a
#
_cell.length_a   1.000
_cell.length_b   1.000
_cell.length_c   1.000
_cell.angle_alpha   90.00
_cell.angle_beta   90.00
_cell.angle_gamma   90.00
#
_symmetry.space_group_name_H-M   'P 1'
#
loop_
_entity.id
_entity.type
_entity.pdbx_description
1 polymer ?
#
loop_
_entity_poly.entity_id
_entity_poly.type
_entity_poly.pdbx_seq_one_letter_code
_entity_poly.pdbx_strand_id
1 'polypeptide(L)'
;MFRPSTFLPGLRGRTTAALLAVATAATLGLTGCAKDDTPVVDTANTPLPTEVPAGTKLIVADQQERLQSVLRFSGELDKLPFQVEFANFVGGPAILEAFRAGAADVAPVGDVPPIHALAAGQDVPIVGAQQTSPAALKLAVAPGRTATTLADLKGKKIAYAEGTAQQAAVLRALDKAGLKTGDVQLVRLQLAEFLDAVRTGQVDIAPLIEPNVTRLLRTPGTSVIPDSETAGIYGGLAYLYARRAVTQDPAKSAAVGALVSAYVRAYQWVNTHREEWAQKYYVDNQKVSPEDARRIVESLGTYTFPHLDQRLVDRQQSTIDAIAAAGELPKKVSAANGFDLRYDALVTRAVAESGASHEPKER
;
A
#
# COMPACT_ATOMS: atom_id res chain seq x y z
N MET A 1 -36.74 40.05 -38.96
CA MET A 1 -36.85 40.60 -40.31
C MET A 1 -36.05 39.66 -41.24
N PHE A 2 -36.80 39.07 -42.18
CA PHE A 2 -36.41 38.37 -43.39
C PHE A 2 -35.69 36.97 -43.34
N ARG A 3 -36.47 35.98 -43.56
CA ARG A 3 -36.31 34.77 -44.39
C ARG A 3 -36.33 35.19 -45.91
N PRO A 4 -36.29 34.32 -46.94
CA PRO A 4 -35.88 32.90 -47.15
C PRO A 4 -35.21 32.65 -48.52
N SER A 5 -35.01 31.38 -48.88
CA SER A 5 -35.35 30.71 -50.17
C SER A 5 -34.21 29.73 -50.57
N THR A 6 -34.44 28.45 -50.59
CA THR A 6 -35.00 27.52 -51.57
C THR A 6 -34.29 27.51 -52.95
N PHE A 7 -33.79 26.34 -53.41
CA PHE A 7 -34.29 25.57 -54.54
C PHE A 7 -33.38 24.37 -54.92
N LEU A 8 -33.94 23.20 -54.96
CA LEU A 8 -33.58 22.01 -55.80
C LEU A 8 -34.06 22.24 -57.25
N PRO A 9 -33.77 21.46 -58.30
CA PRO A 9 -33.64 20.02 -58.44
C PRO A 9 -32.61 19.54 -59.51
N GLY A 10 -32.20 18.30 -59.62
CA GLY A 10 -32.81 17.19 -60.28
C GLY A 10 -32.03 16.67 -61.52
N LEU A 11 -32.00 15.41 -61.75
CA LEU A 11 -32.12 14.53 -62.93
C LEU A 11 -31.07 13.39 -62.92
N ARG A 12 -31.49 12.20 -62.67
CA ARG A 12 -31.88 11.06 -63.53
C ARG A 12 -30.81 10.62 -64.56
N GLY A 13 -30.34 9.42 -64.41
CA GLY A 13 -29.68 8.60 -65.45
C GLY A 13 -29.62 7.14 -65.03
N ARG A 14 -30.47 6.34 -65.71
CA ARG A 14 -30.67 4.86 -65.58
C ARG A 14 -29.65 4.15 -66.44
N THR A 15 -29.44 2.89 -66.09
CA THR A 15 -29.15 1.66 -66.85
C THR A 15 -27.82 1.04 -66.49
N THR A 16 -27.58 -0.24 -66.32
CA THR A 16 -28.26 -1.49 -66.63
C THR A 16 -27.62 -2.64 -65.86
N ALA A 17 -28.34 -3.69 -65.66
CA ALA A 17 -28.05 -4.93 -64.96
C ALA A 17 -26.89 -5.75 -65.57
N ALA A 18 -26.18 -6.51 -64.73
CA ALA A 18 -25.70 -7.84 -65.05
C ALA A 18 -25.71 -8.72 -63.81
N LEU A 19 -26.52 -9.75 -63.85
CA LEU A 19 -26.58 -10.87 -62.93
C LEU A 19 -25.35 -11.74 -63.03
N LEU A 20 -24.74 -12.13 -61.92
CA LEU A 20 -24.14 -13.46 -61.75
C LEU A 20 -24.32 -13.93 -60.33
N ALA A 21 -25.09 -14.99 -60.20
CA ALA A 21 -25.32 -15.76 -59.01
C ALA A 21 -24.14 -16.73 -58.79
N VAL A 22 -23.59 -16.80 -57.55
CA VAL A 22 -22.92 -18.01 -57.06
C VAL A 22 -23.06 -18.08 -55.51
N ALA A 23 -23.75 -19.14 -55.13
CA ALA A 23 -23.62 -20.01 -53.96
C ALA A 23 -23.44 -19.44 -52.56
N THR A 24 -24.46 -19.65 -51.80
CA THR A 24 -24.58 -19.80 -50.33
C THR A 24 -23.53 -20.71 -49.73
N ALA A 25 -22.80 -20.20 -48.75
CA ALA A 25 -22.27 -20.99 -47.63
C ALA A 25 -22.56 -20.24 -46.34
N ALA A 26 -23.58 -20.73 -45.62
CA ALA A 26 -23.89 -20.30 -44.27
C ALA A 26 -22.81 -20.81 -43.33
N THR A 27 -22.00 -19.93 -42.79
CA THR A 27 -21.18 -20.20 -41.61
C THR A 27 -21.79 -19.42 -40.45
N LEU A 28 -22.43 -20.16 -39.56
CA LEU A 28 -22.80 -19.73 -38.24
C LEU A 28 -21.49 -19.31 -37.49
N GLY A 29 -21.23 -18.02 -37.43
CA GLY A 29 -20.19 -17.47 -36.56
C GLY A 29 -20.70 -17.45 -35.13
N LEU A 30 -20.24 -18.42 -34.34
CA LEU A 30 -20.25 -18.32 -32.89
C LEU A 30 -19.43 -17.07 -32.50
N THR A 31 -20.13 -16.05 -32.01
CA THR A 31 -19.50 -14.96 -31.24
C THR A 31 -19.01 -15.55 -29.94
N GLY A 32 -17.83 -16.13 -29.95
CA GLY A 32 -17.06 -16.42 -28.75
C GLY A 32 -16.63 -15.09 -28.14
N CYS A 33 -17.08 -14.81 -26.93
CA CYS A 33 -16.44 -13.83 -26.08
C CYS A 33 -14.97 -14.22 -25.99
N ALA A 34 -14.10 -13.46 -26.65
CA ALA A 34 -12.68 -13.54 -26.41
C ALA A 34 -12.46 -13.10 -24.97
N LYS A 35 -12.24 -14.07 -24.06
CA LYS A 35 -11.50 -13.80 -22.85
C LYS A 35 -10.14 -13.27 -23.31
N ASP A 36 -9.78 -12.08 -22.83
CA ASP A 36 -8.40 -11.61 -22.88
C ASP A 36 -7.57 -12.54 -21.96
N ASP A 37 -7.26 -13.71 -22.44
CA ASP A 37 -6.19 -14.56 -21.94
C ASP A 37 -4.87 -13.98 -22.46
N THR A 38 -4.47 -12.82 -21.99
CA THR A 38 -3.05 -12.43 -22.01
C THR A 38 -2.33 -13.51 -21.22
N PRO A 39 -1.39 -14.27 -21.82
CA PRO A 39 -0.67 -15.28 -21.06
C PRO A 39 0.03 -14.57 -19.92
N VAL A 40 -0.34 -14.92 -18.68
CA VAL A 40 0.48 -14.62 -17.52
C VAL A 40 1.79 -15.33 -17.79
N VAL A 41 2.79 -14.58 -18.26
CA VAL A 41 4.14 -15.10 -18.41
C VAL A 41 4.52 -15.58 -17.01
N ASP A 42 4.69 -16.87 -16.85
CA ASP A 42 5.18 -17.46 -15.63
C ASP A 42 6.62 -16.96 -15.41
N THR A 43 6.71 -15.83 -14.72
CA THR A 43 7.98 -15.18 -14.40
C THR A 43 8.63 -15.81 -13.17
N ALA A 44 7.99 -16.77 -12.52
CA ALA A 44 8.45 -17.35 -11.26
C ALA A 44 9.87 -17.94 -11.34
N ASN A 45 10.29 -18.42 -12.52
CA ASN A 45 11.60 -19.03 -12.74
C ASN A 45 12.56 -18.18 -13.58
N THR A 46 12.18 -16.97 -13.99
CA THR A 46 13.06 -16.10 -14.79
C THR A 46 13.94 -15.27 -13.83
N PRO A 47 15.29 -15.38 -13.89
CA PRO A 47 16.16 -14.57 -13.07
C PRO A 47 15.89 -13.07 -13.25
N LEU A 48 16.00 -12.30 -12.16
CA LEU A 48 15.91 -10.85 -12.25
C LEU A 48 17.11 -10.28 -13.00
N PRO A 49 16.92 -9.28 -13.87
CA PRO A 49 18.01 -8.50 -14.42
C PRO A 49 18.81 -7.83 -13.30
N THR A 50 20.14 -7.81 -13.43
CA THR A 50 21.04 -7.22 -12.42
C THR A 50 21.72 -5.94 -12.90
N GLU A 51 21.82 -5.75 -14.21
CA GLU A 51 22.43 -4.56 -14.79
C GLU A 51 21.40 -3.45 -14.95
N VAL A 52 21.71 -2.28 -14.38
CA VAL A 52 20.88 -1.08 -14.51
C VAL A 52 21.50 -0.18 -15.59
N PRO A 53 20.91 -0.06 -16.77
CA PRO A 53 21.43 0.80 -17.83
C PRO A 53 21.51 2.27 -17.39
N ALA A 54 22.53 2.99 -17.91
CA ALA A 54 22.66 4.42 -17.67
C ALA A 54 21.41 5.19 -18.12
N GLY A 55 20.97 6.17 -17.33
CA GLY A 55 19.77 6.95 -17.60
C GLY A 55 18.47 6.30 -17.15
N THR A 56 18.50 5.10 -16.55
CA THR A 56 17.32 4.49 -15.92
C THR A 56 16.79 5.41 -14.82
N LYS A 57 15.46 5.55 -14.77
CA LYS A 57 14.76 6.38 -13.78
C LYS A 57 13.61 5.62 -13.16
N LEU A 58 13.44 5.74 -11.83
CA LEU A 58 12.25 5.31 -11.10
C LEU A 58 11.56 6.50 -10.42
N ILE A 59 10.23 6.53 -10.49
CA ILE A 59 9.39 7.43 -9.71
C ILE A 59 8.91 6.67 -8.49
N VAL A 60 9.38 7.09 -7.31
CA VAL A 60 9.08 6.46 -6.03
C VAL A 60 7.99 7.26 -5.32
N ALA A 61 6.81 6.66 -5.16
CA ALA A 61 5.79 7.25 -4.32
C ALA A 61 6.16 7.04 -2.85
N ASP A 62 6.22 8.13 -2.08
CA ASP A 62 6.59 8.12 -0.67
C ASP A 62 5.46 8.67 0.19
N GLN A 63 5.54 8.47 1.49
CA GLN A 63 4.62 8.99 2.48
C GLN A 63 5.39 9.73 3.57
N GLN A 64 5.07 11.01 3.75
CA GLN A 64 5.74 11.88 4.74
C GLN A 64 7.28 11.95 4.54
N GLU A 65 7.75 11.81 3.31
CA GLU A 65 9.18 11.80 2.96
C GLU A 65 10.01 10.72 3.68
N ARG A 66 9.36 9.63 4.12
CA ARG A 66 10.00 8.66 4.99
C ARG A 66 11.07 7.84 4.28
N LEU A 67 10.73 7.25 3.12
CA LEU A 67 11.71 6.48 2.35
C LEU A 67 12.82 7.36 1.80
N GLN A 68 12.47 8.52 1.27
CA GLN A 68 13.43 9.50 0.81
C GLN A 68 14.43 9.88 1.92
N SER A 69 13.92 10.17 3.12
CA SER A 69 14.73 10.55 4.27
C SER A 69 15.67 9.43 4.72
N VAL A 70 15.17 8.19 4.85
CA VAL A 70 16.00 7.07 5.29
C VAL A 70 17.09 6.73 4.28
N LEU A 71 16.79 6.76 2.98
CA LEU A 71 17.78 6.54 1.92
C LEU A 71 18.85 7.64 1.92
N ARG A 72 18.46 8.89 2.11
CA ARG A 72 19.38 10.03 2.16
C ARG A 72 20.28 9.97 3.38
N PHE A 73 19.71 9.80 4.58
CA PHE A 73 20.48 9.86 5.82
C PHE A 73 21.40 8.64 6.02
N SER A 74 21.03 7.49 5.47
CA SER A 74 21.91 6.31 5.45
C SER A 74 23.01 6.37 4.38
N GLY A 75 22.95 7.34 3.45
CA GLY A 75 23.85 7.41 2.30
C GLY A 75 23.56 6.37 1.21
N GLU A 76 22.46 5.64 1.30
CA GLU A 76 22.09 4.64 0.29
C GLU A 76 21.51 5.28 -0.98
N LEU A 77 20.97 6.50 -0.90
CA LEU A 77 20.44 7.23 -2.06
C LEU A 77 21.55 7.49 -3.11
N ASP A 78 22.72 7.91 -2.65
CA ASP A 78 23.84 8.27 -3.52
C ASP A 78 24.53 7.06 -4.15
N LYS A 79 24.26 5.85 -3.65
CA LYS A 79 24.78 4.58 -4.17
C LYS A 79 23.90 3.94 -5.22
N LEU A 80 22.68 4.48 -5.45
CA LEU A 80 21.75 3.90 -6.44
C LEU A 80 22.28 4.11 -7.86
N PRO A 81 22.34 3.07 -8.70
CA PRO A 81 22.83 3.16 -10.07
C PRO A 81 21.81 3.73 -11.07
N PHE A 82 20.80 4.44 -10.59
CA PHE A 82 19.72 5.04 -11.38
C PHE A 82 19.23 6.35 -10.73
N GLN A 83 18.45 7.12 -11.50
CA GLN A 83 17.86 8.35 -10.99
C GLN A 83 16.55 8.05 -10.25
N VAL A 84 16.37 8.65 -9.07
CA VAL A 84 15.14 8.58 -8.28
C VAL A 84 14.44 9.92 -8.29
N GLU A 85 13.16 9.90 -8.63
CA GLU A 85 12.23 11.01 -8.39
C GLU A 85 11.26 10.60 -7.29
N PHE A 86 11.12 11.41 -6.24
CA PHE A 86 10.18 11.16 -5.16
C PHE A 86 8.91 11.99 -5.33
N ALA A 87 7.75 11.34 -5.15
CA ALA A 87 6.45 12.00 -5.10
C ALA A 87 5.73 11.60 -3.80
N ASN A 88 5.31 12.59 -3.01
CA ASN A 88 4.69 12.34 -1.70
C ASN A 88 3.17 12.25 -1.80
N PHE A 89 2.60 11.25 -1.13
CA PHE A 89 1.18 10.97 -1.07
C PHE A 89 0.71 10.73 0.38
N VAL A 90 -0.59 10.88 0.61
CA VAL A 90 -1.21 10.57 1.91
C VAL A 90 -1.97 9.25 1.79
N GLY A 91 -1.30 8.15 2.20
CA GLY A 91 -1.89 6.82 2.27
C GLY A 91 -1.91 6.04 0.96
N GLY A 92 -2.16 4.74 1.10
CA GLY A 92 -2.15 3.78 0.00
C GLY A 92 -3.14 4.05 -1.12
N PRO A 93 -4.39 4.47 -0.85
CA PRO A 93 -5.36 4.76 -1.91
C PRO A 93 -4.87 5.80 -2.91
N ALA A 94 -4.26 6.91 -2.44
CA ALA A 94 -3.70 7.93 -3.34
C ALA A 94 -2.52 7.40 -4.18
N ILE A 95 -1.70 6.51 -3.61
CA ILE A 95 -0.61 5.84 -4.32
C ILE A 95 -1.16 4.90 -5.40
N LEU A 96 -2.26 4.18 -5.13
CA LEU A 96 -2.89 3.33 -6.14
C LEU A 96 -3.43 4.14 -7.33
N GLU A 97 -3.97 5.32 -7.10
CA GLU A 97 -4.37 6.22 -8.19
C GLU A 97 -3.15 6.70 -9.00
N ALA A 98 -2.04 7.04 -8.32
CA ALA A 98 -0.79 7.40 -8.99
C ALA A 98 -0.25 6.24 -9.85
N PHE A 99 -0.33 5.01 -9.36
CA PHE A 99 0.04 3.81 -10.11
C PHE A 99 -0.86 3.60 -11.34
N ARG A 100 -2.17 3.77 -11.19
CA ARG A 100 -3.13 3.68 -12.29
C ARG A 100 -2.85 4.73 -13.38
N ALA A 101 -2.48 5.93 -12.97
CA ALA A 101 -2.11 7.03 -13.87
C ALA A 101 -0.70 6.89 -14.45
N GLY A 102 0.10 5.90 -14.03
CA GLY A 102 1.51 5.78 -14.43
C GLY A 102 2.43 6.85 -13.82
N ALA A 103 1.95 7.59 -12.81
CA ALA A 103 2.66 8.68 -12.15
C ALA A 103 3.63 8.21 -11.05
N ALA A 104 3.66 6.92 -10.74
CA ALA A 104 4.64 6.31 -9.85
C ALA A 104 4.97 4.89 -10.32
N ASP A 105 6.17 4.43 -10.03
CA ASP A 105 6.69 3.11 -10.41
C ASP A 105 6.68 2.13 -9.23
N VAL A 106 7.06 2.59 -8.05
CA VAL A 106 7.24 1.78 -6.82
C VAL A 106 6.87 2.60 -5.59
N ALA A 107 6.39 1.94 -4.53
CA ALA A 107 6.01 2.61 -3.28
C ALA A 107 6.12 1.70 -2.06
N PRO A 108 6.52 2.24 -0.88
CA PRO A 108 6.28 1.61 0.41
C PRO A 108 4.85 1.88 0.89
N VAL A 109 4.15 0.82 1.32
CA VAL A 109 2.78 0.91 1.85
C VAL A 109 2.55 -0.11 2.97
N GLY A 110 1.46 0.04 3.73
CA GLY A 110 1.00 -1.01 4.64
C GLY A 110 0.53 -2.28 3.90
N ASP A 111 0.10 -3.28 4.65
CA ASP A 111 -0.30 -4.59 4.12
C ASP A 111 -1.64 -4.57 3.35
N VAL A 112 -2.47 -3.57 3.51
CA VAL A 112 -3.82 -3.52 2.91
C VAL A 112 -3.88 -2.94 1.49
N PRO A 113 -3.15 -1.85 1.12
CA PRO A 113 -3.23 -1.29 -0.23
C PRO A 113 -2.99 -2.29 -1.36
N PRO A 114 -2.04 -3.25 -1.28
CA PRO A 114 -1.88 -4.28 -2.31
C PRO A 114 -3.11 -5.19 -2.45
N ILE A 115 -3.86 -5.42 -1.37
CA ILE A 115 -5.10 -6.21 -1.39
C ILE A 115 -6.18 -5.51 -2.23
N HIS A 116 -6.38 -4.22 -1.98
CA HIS A 116 -7.34 -3.41 -2.73
C HIS A 116 -6.92 -3.26 -4.21
N ALA A 117 -5.63 -3.18 -4.48
CA ALA A 117 -5.10 -3.21 -5.85
C ALA A 117 -5.50 -4.50 -6.58
N LEU A 118 -5.26 -5.66 -5.98
CA LEU A 118 -5.65 -6.96 -6.52
C LEU A 118 -7.16 -7.05 -6.72
N ALA A 119 -7.95 -6.61 -5.74
CA ALA A 119 -9.41 -6.62 -5.82
C ALA A 119 -9.94 -5.70 -6.94
N ALA A 120 -9.25 -4.59 -7.21
CA ALA A 120 -9.53 -3.69 -8.32
C ALA A 120 -8.98 -4.16 -9.67
N GLY A 121 -8.29 -5.30 -9.72
CA GLY A 121 -7.67 -5.82 -10.94
C GLY A 121 -6.40 -5.09 -11.36
N GLN A 122 -5.77 -4.34 -10.45
CA GLN A 122 -4.46 -3.73 -10.69
C GLN A 122 -3.35 -4.74 -10.37
N ASP A 123 -2.45 -4.93 -11.31
CA ASP A 123 -1.29 -5.81 -11.14
C ASP A 123 -0.10 -5.02 -10.59
N VAL A 124 0.05 -5.09 -9.27
CA VAL A 124 1.07 -4.36 -8.49
C VAL A 124 1.77 -5.33 -7.53
N PRO A 125 2.72 -6.14 -8.01
CA PRO A 125 3.39 -7.13 -7.20
C PRO A 125 4.18 -6.52 -6.04
N ILE A 126 4.15 -7.22 -4.91
CA ILE A 126 5.01 -6.99 -3.76
C ILE A 126 6.40 -7.51 -4.10
N VAL A 127 7.41 -6.66 -3.96
CA VAL A 127 8.82 -6.91 -4.28
C VAL A 127 9.73 -6.82 -3.06
N GLY A 128 9.19 -6.44 -1.90
CA GLY A 128 9.91 -6.39 -0.63
C GLY A 128 8.95 -6.29 0.54
N ALA A 129 9.39 -6.71 1.71
CA ALA A 129 8.64 -6.62 2.95
C ALA A 129 9.49 -6.06 4.08
N GLN A 130 8.84 -5.34 4.98
CA GLN A 130 9.41 -4.82 6.21
C GLN A 130 8.43 -5.02 7.34
N GLN A 131 8.93 -5.28 8.52
CA GLN A 131 8.10 -5.37 9.73
C GLN A 131 8.67 -4.50 10.85
N THR A 132 7.77 -3.81 11.55
CA THR A 132 8.05 -3.04 12.76
C THR A 132 7.30 -3.63 13.94
N SER A 133 7.46 -3.04 15.12
CA SER A 133 6.65 -3.42 16.28
C SER A 133 5.15 -3.25 16.02
N PRO A 134 4.31 -4.21 16.39
CA PRO A 134 2.86 -4.04 16.40
C PRO A 134 2.38 -2.86 17.27
N ALA A 135 3.17 -2.46 18.27
CA ALA A 135 2.89 -1.32 19.13
C ALA A 135 2.92 0.04 18.41
N ALA A 136 3.36 0.09 17.15
CA ALA A 136 3.36 1.32 16.35
C ALA A 136 1.95 1.84 16.01
N LEU A 137 0.92 0.99 16.07
CA LEU A 137 -0.49 1.40 15.90
C LEU A 137 -1.21 1.31 17.24
N LYS A 138 -1.98 2.34 17.55
CA LYS A 138 -2.83 2.40 18.74
C LYS A 138 -4.27 2.72 18.36
N LEU A 139 -5.22 2.14 19.09
CA LEU A 139 -6.59 2.62 19.09
C LEU A 139 -6.67 3.78 20.09
N ALA A 140 -6.63 4.98 19.56
CA ALA A 140 -6.59 6.22 20.32
C ALA A 140 -8.00 6.66 20.68
N VAL A 141 -8.18 7.15 21.92
CA VAL A 141 -9.45 7.51 22.54
C VAL A 141 -9.56 9.02 22.66
N ALA A 142 -10.68 9.59 22.24
CA ALA A 142 -10.95 11.03 22.27
C ALA A 142 -11.00 11.60 23.70
N PRO A 143 -10.74 12.91 23.88
CA PRO A 143 -10.86 13.57 25.16
C PRO A 143 -12.25 13.38 25.79
N GLY A 144 -12.28 13.07 27.09
CA GLY A 144 -13.53 12.87 27.84
C GLY A 144 -14.30 11.59 27.47
N ARG A 145 -13.71 10.72 26.65
CA ARG A 145 -14.23 9.37 26.38
C ARG A 145 -13.43 8.32 27.13
N THR A 146 -14.07 7.18 27.40
CA THR A 146 -13.44 6.03 28.03
C THR A 146 -13.59 4.80 27.12
N ALA A 147 -12.48 4.13 26.87
CA ALA A 147 -12.41 2.80 26.30
C ALA A 147 -11.09 2.17 26.77
N THR A 148 -11.16 1.09 27.52
CA THR A 148 -10.01 0.37 28.09
C THR A 148 -9.91 -1.05 27.60
N THR A 149 -10.98 -1.57 26.99
CA THR A 149 -11.05 -2.89 26.39
C THR A 149 -11.58 -2.79 24.95
N LEU A 150 -11.39 -3.85 24.15
CA LEU A 150 -11.98 -3.91 22.82
C LEU A 150 -13.51 -4.04 22.85
N ALA A 151 -14.10 -4.56 23.93
CA ALA A 151 -15.55 -4.61 24.11
C ALA A 151 -16.17 -3.20 24.21
N ASP A 152 -15.41 -2.21 24.69
CA ASP A 152 -15.85 -0.81 24.79
C ASP A 152 -16.03 -0.13 23.41
N LEU A 153 -15.63 -0.79 22.33
CA LEU A 153 -15.86 -0.29 20.97
C LEU A 153 -17.34 -0.30 20.59
N LYS A 154 -18.17 -1.11 21.25
CA LYS A 154 -19.61 -1.21 20.96
C LYS A 154 -20.30 0.15 21.05
N GLY A 155 -21.00 0.53 19.98
CA GLY A 155 -21.72 1.80 19.86
C GLY A 155 -20.84 3.03 19.63
N LYS A 156 -19.51 2.89 19.60
CA LYS A 156 -18.59 4.03 19.40
C LYS A 156 -18.52 4.46 17.94
N LYS A 157 -18.21 5.76 17.76
CA LYS A 157 -17.80 6.31 16.48
C LYS A 157 -16.33 6.05 16.26
N ILE A 158 -15.97 5.29 15.23
CA ILE A 158 -14.60 4.88 14.95
C ILE A 158 -14.18 5.45 13.59
N ALA A 159 -13.05 6.17 13.54
CA ALA A 159 -12.45 6.64 12.30
C ALA A 159 -12.06 5.44 11.41
N TYR A 160 -12.42 5.51 10.15
CA TYR A 160 -12.29 4.39 9.22
C TYR A 160 -11.84 4.87 7.84
N ALA A 161 -10.79 4.27 7.30
CA ALA A 161 -10.28 4.58 5.96
C ALA A 161 -10.08 3.29 5.18
N GLU A 162 -10.89 3.07 4.16
CA GLU A 162 -10.80 1.90 3.28
C GLU A 162 -9.44 1.87 2.55
N GLY A 163 -8.95 0.66 2.29
CA GLY A 163 -7.69 0.45 1.58
C GLY A 163 -6.45 0.79 2.40
N THR A 164 -6.55 0.84 3.75
CA THR A 164 -5.43 1.18 4.63
C THR A 164 -5.19 0.10 5.69
N ALA A 165 -3.97 0.03 6.24
CA ALA A 165 -3.66 -0.87 7.37
C ALA A 165 -4.54 -0.58 8.60
N GLN A 166 -4.99 0.65 8.76
CA GLN A 166 -5.92 1.06 9.80
C GLN A 166 -7.30 0.39 9.65
N GLN A 167 -7.76 0.20 8.41
CA GLN A 167 -8.97 -0.59 8.13
C GLN A 167 -8.85 -2.00 8.73
N ALA A 168 -7.80 -2.73 8.36
CA ALA A 168 -7.60 -4.08 8.85
C ALA A 168 -7.47 -4.13 10.39
N ALA A 169 -6.81 -3.15 11.00
CA ALA A 169 -6.69 -3.05 12.44
C ALA A 169 -8.05 -2.89 13.13
N VAL A 170 -8.95 -2.03 12.60
CA VAL A 170 -10.32 -1.88 13.13
C VAL A 170 -11.10 -3.17 12.98
N LEU A 171 -11.08 -3.79 11.79
CA LEU A 171 -11.83 -5.03 11.53
C LEU A 171 -11.36 -6.17 12.45
N ARG A 172 -10.04 -6.34 12.64
CA ARG A 172 -9.49 -7.32 13.59
C ARG A 172 -9.83 -7.00 15.03
N ALA A 173 -9.88 -5.71 15.42
CA ALA A 173 -10.29 -5.31 16.76
C ALA A 173 -11.75 -5.66 17.03
N LEU A 174 -12.63 -5.43 16.05
CA LEU A 174 -14.05 -5.81 16.15
C LEU A 174 -14.21 -7.33 16.23
N ASP A 175 -13.54 -8.08 15.36
CA ASP A 175 -13.58 -9.56 15.37
C ASP A 175 -13.11 -10.12 16.72
N LYS A 176 -11.96 -9.64 17.23
CA LYS A 176 -11.43 -10.05 18.54
C LYS A 176 -12.37 -9.72 19.69
N ALA A 177 -13.16 -8.66 19.60
CA ALA A 177 -14.18 -8.28 20.57
C ALA A 177 -15.51 -9.04 20.39
N GLY A 178 -15.64 -9.89 19.35
CA GLY A 178 -16.91 -10.53 18.99
C GLY A 178 -17.94 -9.54 18.43
N LEU A 179 -17.51 -8.38 17.94
CA LEU A 179 -18.33 -7.33 17.36
C LEU A 179 -18.33 -7.40 15.83
N LYS A 180 -19.39 -6.87 15.24
CA LYS A 180 -19.49 -6.68 13.78
C LYS A 180 -19.45 -5.19 13.44
N THR A 181 -19.25 -4.87 12.18
CA THR A 181 -19.27 -3.48 11.69
C THR A 181 -20.57 -2.75 12.02
N GLY A 182 -21.70 -3.45 12.09
CA GLY A 182 -23.01 -2.91 12.51
C GLY A 182 -23.16 -2.61 14.00
N ASP A 183 -22.25 -3.10 14.84
CA ASP A 183 -22.24 -2.81 16.30
C ASP A 183 -21.56 -1.50 16.66
N VAL A 184 -20.95 -0.81 15.68
CA VAL A 184 -20.21 0.45 15.83
C VAL A 184 -20.64 1.44 14.74
N GLN A 185 -20.21 2.70 14.84
CA GLN A 185 -20.40 3.71 13.82
C GLN A 185 -19.07 3.98 13.11
N LEU A 186 -18.86 3.37 11.94
CA LEU A 186 -17.68 3.63 11.13
C LEU A 186 -17.82 5.00 10.44
N VAL A 187 -16.97 5.93 10.82
CA VAL A 187 -16.90 7.28 10.24
C VAL A 187 -15.80 7.28 9.18
N ARG A 188 -16.19 7.30 7.91
CA ARG A 188 -15.27 7.28 6.76
C ARG A 188 -14.58 8.63 6.63
N LEU A 189 -13.25 8.63 6.77
CA LEU A 189 -12.38 9.80 6.77
C LEU A 189 -11.10 9.48 5.99
N GLN A 190 -10.41 10.52 5.52
CA GLN A 190 -9.04 10.37 5.03
C GLN A 190 -8.08 10.20 6.20
N LEU A 191 -6.98 9.48 6.01
CA LEU A 191 -5.98 9.25 7.07
C LEU A 191 -5.45 10.56 7.69
N ALA A 192 -5.33 11.62 6.90
CA ALA A 192 -4.89 12.94 7.37
C ALA A 192 -5.84 13.56 8.39
N GLU A 193 -7.13 13.18 8.36
CA GLU A 193 -8.17 13.75 9.23
C GLU A 193 -8.29 13.02 10.57
N PHE A 194 -7.72 11.82 10.71
CA PHE A 194 -7.90 10.95 11.88
C PHE A 194 -7.48 11.63 13.20
N LEU A 195 -6.31 12.28 13.20
CA LEU A 195 -5.79 12.95 14.40
C LEU A 195 -6.74 14.08 14.85
N ASP A 196 -7.19 14.92 13.94
CA ASP A 196 -8.07 16.04 14.26
C ASP A 196 -9.47 15.54 14.64
N ALA A 197 -10.00 14.54 13.94
CA ALA A 197 -11.30 13.97 14.25
C ALA A 197 -11.37 13.37 15.65
N VAL A 198 -10.35 12.63 16.11
CA VAL A 198 -10.33 12.09 17.47
C VAL A 198 -10.02 13.17 18.50
N ARG A 199 -9.13 14.10 18.19
CA ARG A 199 -8.78 15.21 19.10
C ARG A 199 -9.96 16.12 19.42
N THR A 200 -10.83 16.37 18.45
CA THR A 200 -12.02 17.22 18.58
C THR A 200 -13.26 16.46 19.04
N GLY A 201 -13.19 15.13 19.19
CA GLY A 201 -14.33 14.29 19.56
C GLY A 201 -15.35 14.07 18.46
N GLN A 202 -15.01 14.37 17.18
CA GLN A 202 -15.83 14.00 16.02
C GLN A 202 -15.99 12.49 15.93
N VAL A 203 -14.95 11.74 16.29
CA VAL A 203 -14.97 10.30 16.54
C VAL A 203 -14.55 10.00 17.96
N ASP A 204 -15.03 8.87 18.53
CA ASP A 204 -14.63 8.43 19.86
C ASP A 204 -13.28 7.72 19.84
N ILE A 205 -13.01 6.97 18.77
CA ILE A 205 -11.81 6.13 18.57
C ILE A 205 -11.20 6.39 17.19
N ALA A 206 -9.87 6.46 17.13
CA ALA A 206 -9.13 6.46 15.86
C ALA A 206 -7.94 5.50 15.90
N PRO A 207 -7.73 4.65 14.88
CA PRO A 207 -6.50 3.87 14.73
C PRO A 207 -5.38 4.78 14.24
N LEU A 208 -4.52 5.22 15.14
CA LEU A 208 -3.40 6.11 14.82
C LEU A 208 -2.07 5.35 14.77
N ILE A 209 -1.19 5.80 13.89
CA ILE A 209 0.22 5.38 13.82
C ILE A 209 1.10 6.56 14.21
N GLU A 210 2.28 6.29 14.75
CA GLU A 210 3.25 7.34 15.05
C GLU A 210 3.65 8.18 13.81
N PRO A 211 3.83 9.50 13.93
CA PRO A 211 3.88 10.30 15.16
C PRO A 211 2.51 10.82 15.67
N ASN A 212 1.39 10.43 15.06
CA ASN A 212 0.08 10.96 15.41
C ASN A 212 -0.43 10.48 16.76
N VAL A 213 -0.06 9.27 17.21
CA VAL A 213 -0.30 8.80 18.58
C VAL A 213 0.32 9.77 19.59
N THR A 214 1.60 10.06 19.41
CA THR A 214 2.35 11.00 20.25
C THR A 214 1.72 12.40 20.26
N ARG A 215 1.34 12.91 19.08
CA ARG A 215 0.69 14.22 18.96
C ARG A 215 -0.65 14.28 19.69
N LEU A 216 -1.45 13.22 19.61
CA LEU A 216 -2.72 13.14 20.31
C LEU A 216 -2.54 13.12 21.84
N LEU A 217 -1.63 12.30 22.35
CA LEU A 217 -1.40 12.13 23.79
C LEU A 217 -0.93 13.40 24.51
N ARG A 218 -0.54 14.45 23.78
CA ARG A 218 -0.32 15.79 24.32
C ARG A 218 -1.61 16.55 24.61
N THR A 219 -2.75 16.08 24.08
CA THR A 219 -4.06 16.67 24.37
C THR A 219 -4.59 16.11 25.69
N PRO A 220 -4.87 16.94 26.69
CA PRO A 220 -5.38 16.46 27.97
C PRO A 220 -6.68 15.65 27.83
N GLY A 221 -6.80 14.57 28.61
CA GLY A 221 -7.98 13.70 28.63
C GLY A 221 -8.05 12.70 27.48
N THR A 222 -7.01 12.59 26.64
CA THR A 222 -6.87 11.52 25.66
C THR A 222 -6.18 10.30 26.25
N SER A 223 -6.43 9.13 25.68
CA SER A 223 -5.79 7.88 26.06
C SER A 223 -5.66 6.93 24.85
N VAL A 224 -5.14 5.75 25.07
CA VAL A 224 -5.14 4.64 24.12
C VAL A 224 -5.67 3.38 24.77
N ILE A 225 -6.30 2.50 24.01
CA ILE A 225 -6.64 1.15 24.49
C ILE A 225 -5.32 0.39 24.73
N PRO A 226 -5.15 -0.29 25.87
CA PRO A 226 -3.90 -0.97 26.24
C PRO A 226 -3.43 -2.00 25.21
N ASP A 227 -2.10 -2.18 25.09
CA ASP A 227 -1.49 -3.12 24.15
C ASP A 227 -1.87 -4.59 24.43
N SER A 228 -2.13 -4.94 25.70
CA SER A 228 -2.64 -6.27 26.08
C SER A 228 -3.98 -6.59 25.41
N GLU A 229 -4.84 -5.58 25.27
CA GLU A 229 -6.12 -5.71 24.57
C GLU A 229 -5.95 -5.76 23.06
N THR A 230 -5.08 -4.89 22.52
CA THR A 230 -4.92 -4.70 21.07
C THR A 230 -3.88 -5.64 20.43
N ALA A 231 -3.30 -6.57 21.19
CA ALA A 231 -2.37 -7.57 20.65
C ALA A 231 -2.99 -8.33 19.47
N GLY A 232 -2.26 -8.39 18.35
CA GLY A 232 -2.67 -9.11 17.13
C GLY A 232 -3.58 -8.34 16.17
N ILE A 233 -4.06 -7.11 16.51
CA ILE A 233 -4.87 -6.34 15.56
C ILE A 233 -4.03 -5.71 14.44
N TYR A 234 -2.74 -5.45 14.69
CA TYR A 234 -1.80 -4.88 13.74
C TYR A 234 -0.51 -5.69 13.73
N GLY A 235 -0.07 -6.08 12.55
CA GLY A 235 1.12 -6.92 12.38
C GLY A 235 2.43 -6.15 12.20
N GLY A 236 2.41 -4.83 12.12
CA GLY A 236 3.58 -4.00 11.84
C GLY A 236 4.14 -4.18 10.42
N LEU A 237 3.40 -4.87 9.54
CA LEU A 237 3.85 -5.25 8.21
C LEU A 237 3.65 -4.12 7.21
N ALA A 238 4.67 -3.84 6.43
CA ALA A 238 4.65 -2.94 5.30
C ALA A 238 5.34 -3.61 4.11
N TYR A 239 4.90 -3.25 2.91
CA TYR A 239 5.42 -3.79 1.66
C TYR A 239 6.02 -2.70 0.79
N LEU A 240 7.06 -3.06 0.07
CA LEU A 240 7.48 -2.36 -1.13
C LEU A 240 6.81 -3.07 -2.31
N TYR A 241 5.98 -2.36 -3.09
CA TYR A 241 5.27 -2.90 -4.23
C TYR A 241 5.49 -2.02 -5.46
N ALA A 242 5.42 -2.61 -6.66
CA ALA A 242 5.69 -1.93 -7.90
C ALA A 242 4.63 -2.25 -8.95
N ARG A 243 4.43 -1.41 -9.95
CA ARG A 243 3.57 -1.76 -11.09
C ARG A 243 4.16 -2.95 -11.86
N ARG A 244 3.32 -3.87 -12.32
CA ARG A 244 3.79 -5.03 -13.12
C ARG A 244 4.59 -4.60 -14.35
N ALA A 245 4.16 -3.57 -15.05
CA ALA A 245 4.89 -3.04 -16.20
C ALA A 245 6.33 -2.60 -15.85
N VAL A 246 6.58 -2.19 -14.61
CA VAL A 246 7.91 -1.82 -14.12
C VAL A 246 8.76 -3.06 -13.86
N THR A 247 8.18 -4.11 -13.25
CA THR A 247 8.90 -5.35 -12.96
C THR A 247 9.09 -6.24 -14.20
N GLN A 248 8.39 -5.94 -15.29
CA GLN A 248 8.56 -6.60 -16.60
C GLN A 248 9.54 -5.87 -17.53
N ASP A 249 9.77 -4.58 -17.32
CA ASP A 249 10.82 -3.84 -18.05
C ASP A 249 12.18 -4.22 -17.46
N PRO A 250 13.13 -4.75 -18.25
CA PRO A 250 14.40 -5.25 -17.71
C PRO A 250 15.21 -4.18 -16.98
N ALA A 251 15.29 -2.95 -17.50
CA ALA A 251 16.06 -1.87 -16.91
C ALA A 251 15.43 -1.41 -15.57
N LYS A 252 14.11 -1.20 -15.57
CA LYS A 252 13.37 -0.82 -14.36
C LYS A 252 13.31 -1.95 -13.34
N SER A 253 13.18 -3.21 -13.75
CA SER A 253 13.22 -4.37 -12.87
C SER A 253 14.56 -4.47 -12.13
N ALA A 254 15.68 -4.27 -12.83
CA ALA A 254 17.01 -4.20 -12.21
C ALA A 254 17.11 -3.02 -11.23
N ALA A 255 16.59 -1.85 -11.59
CA ALA A 255 16.56 -0.68 -10.70
C ALA A 255 15.69 -0.93 -9.44
N VAL A 256 14.54 -1.59 -9.58
CA VAL A 256 13.72 -2.03 -8.43
C VAL A 256 14.51 -2.99 -7.54
N GLY A 257 15.26 -3.94 -8.10
CA GLY A 257 16.12 -4.85 -7.34
C GLY A 257 17.21 -4.11 -6.55
N ALA A 258 17.84 -3.11 -7.15
CA ALA A 258 18.80 -2.26 -6.46
C ALA A 258 18.14 -1.43 -5.35
N LEU A 259 16.92 -0.91 -5.59
CA LEU A 259 16.14 -0.20 -4.57
C LEU A 259 15.75 -1.11 -3.40
N VAL A 260 15.32 -2.35 -3.65
CA VAL A 260 15.00 -3.36 -2.61
C VAL A 260 16.20 -3.58 -1.71
N SER A 261 17.39 -3.77 -2.30
CA SER A 261 18.61 -3.96 -1.53
C SER A 261 18.99 -2.72 -0.72
N ALA A 262 18.89 -1.52 -1.32
CA ALA A 262 19.13 -0.26 -0.63
C ALA A 262 18.11 -0.01 0.49
N TYR A 263 16.85 -0.36 0.29
CA TYR A 263 15.78 -0.29 1.29
C TYR A 263 16.13 -1.09 2.56
N VAL A 264 16.59 -2.34 2.41
CA VAL A 264 17.02 -3.17 3.53
C VAL A 264 18.19 -2.51 4.28
N ARG A 265 19.26 -2.09 3.57
CA ARG A 265 20.43 -1.47 4.19
C ARG A 265 20.09 -0.14 4.87
N ALA A 266 19.25 0.68 4.24
CA ALA A 266 18.84 1.97 4.79
C ALA A 266 18.05 1.84 6.09
N TYR A 267 17.10 0.91 6.18
CA TYR A 267 16.38 0.68 7.41
C TYR A 267 17.19 -0.09 8.46
N GLN A 268 18.18 -0.89 8.06
CA GLN A 268 19.16 -1.43 9.00
C GLN A 268 20.05 -0.32 9.59
N TRP A 269 20.38 0.71 8.81
CA TRP A 269 21.03 1.90 9.35
C TRP A 269 20.16 2.56 10.44
N VAL A 270 18.86 2.68 10.27
CA VAL A 270 17.93 3.17 11.31
C VAL A 270 18.03 2.34 12.58
N ASN A 271 18.10 1.00 12.47
CA ASN A 271 18.24 0.11 13.63
C ASN A 271 19.50 0.41 14.46
N THR A 272 20.59 0.80 13.81
CA THR A 272 21.89 1.05 14.43
C THR A 272 22.18 2.52 14.75
N HIS A 273 21.39 3.46 14.17
CA HIS A 273 21.56 4.91 14.34
C HIS A 273 20.26 5.57 14.84
N ARG A 274 19.64 4.96 15.86
CA ARG A 274 18.30 5.32 16.34
C ARG A 274 18.19 6.78 16.78
N GLU A 275 19.18 7.30 17.51
CA GLU A 275 19.21 8.69 17.97
C GLU A 275 19.37 9.68 16.80
N GLU A 276 20.23 9.35 15.84
CA GLU A 276 20.42 10.18 14.65
C GLU A 276 19.15 10.21 13.79
N TRP A 277 18.50 9.07 13.62
CA TRP A 277 17.20 8.99 12.93
C TRP A 277 16.12 9.77 13.67
N ALA A 278 16.04 9.64 15.01
CA ALA A 278 15.12 10.39 15.84
C ALA A 278 15.30 11.90 15.63
N GLN A 279 16.55 12.38 15.66
CA GLN A 279 16.86 13.80 15.47
C GLN A 279 16.50 14.27 14.06
N LYS A 280 17.10 13.64 13.02
CA LYS A 280 16.98 14.11 11.64
C LYS A 280 15.57 14.00 11.08
N TYR A 281 14.89 12.89 11.35
CA TYR A 281 13.56 12.66 10.77
C TYR A 281 12.43 13.20 11.66
N TYR A 282 12.37 12.80 12.93
CA TYR A 282 11.25 13.17 13.78
C TYR A 282 11.35 14.59 14.31
N VAL A 283 12.54 15.04 14.76
CA VAL A 283 12.70 16.41 15.27
C VAL A 283 12.77 17.41 14.13
N ASP A 284 13.73 17.22 13.21
CA ASP A 284 14.05 18.25 12.21
C ASP A 284 13.05 18.28 11.06
N ASN A 285 12.50 17.12 10.61
CA ASN A 285 11.53 17.05 9.53
C ASN A 285 10.08 17.06 10.08
N GLN A 286 9.72 16.13 10.99
CA GLN A 286 8.35 15.97 11.49
C GLN A 286 7.96 16.94 12.60
N LYS A 287 8.91 17.76 13.12
CA LYS A 287 8.68 18.82 14.11
C LYS A 287 8.11 18.32 15.45
N VAL A 288 8.47 17.12 15.87
CA VAL A 288 8.18 16.62 17.22
C VAL A 288 9.30 16.99 18.19
N SER A 289 9.04 16.96 19.51
CA SER A 289 10.09 17.22 20.50
C SER A 289 11.15 16.11 20.50
N PRO A 290 12.40 16.37 20.94
CA PRO A 290 13.42 15.34 21.04
C PRO A 290 13.04 14.17 21.94
N GLU A 291 12.32 14.43 23.03
CA GLU A 291 11.79 13.39 23.93
C GLU A 291 10.80 12.47 23.22
N ASP A 292 9.83 13.07 22.51
CA ASP A 292 8.84 12.30 21.76
C ASP A 292 9.48 11.55 20.59
N ALA A 293 10.47 12.14 19.92
CA ALA A 293 11.18 11.48 18.83
C ALA A 293 11.85 10.18 19.30
N ARG A 294 12.51 10.21 20.48
CA ARG A 294 13.10 8.99 21.08
C ARG A 294 12.02 7.96 21.41
N ARG A 295 10.93 8.38 22.05
CA ARG A 295 9.81 7.50 22.38
C ARG A 295 9.17 6.87 21.14
N ILE A 296 9.00 7.64 20.07
CA ILE A 296 8.48 7.13 18.80
C ILE A 296 9.42 6.07 18.23
N VAL A 297 10.70 6.34 18.11
CA VAL A 297 11.69 5.39 17.60
C VAL A 297 11.74 4.12 18.46
N GLU A 298 11.61 4.24 19.77
CA GLU A 298 11.53 3.11 20.68
C GLU A 298 10.27 2.27 20.45
N SER A 299 9.10 2.88 20.30
CA SER A 299 7.83 2.21 20.06
C SER A 299 7.79 1.45 18.72
N LEU A 300 8.50 1.95 17.70
CA LEU A 300 8.63 1.28 16.40
C LEU A 300 9.45 -0.02 16.48
N GLY A 301 10.29 -0.17 17.51
CA GLY A 301 11.12 -1.35 17.67
C GLY A 301 12.23 -1.45 16.63
N THR A 302 12.61 -2.67 16.29
CA THR A 302 13.62 -2.98 15.28
C THR A 302 12.92 -3.29 13.96
N TYR A 303 13.42 -2.73 12.87
CA TYR A 303 12.98 -3.08 11.52
C TYR A 303 13.55 -4.44 11.14
N THR A 304 12.69 -5.34 10.69
CA THR A 304 13.06 -6.64 10.13
C THR A 304 12.51 -6.80 8.72
N PHE A 305 13.05 -7.74 7.96
CA PHE A 305 12.73 -7.89 6.53
C PHE A 305 12.32 -9.34 6.26
N PRO A 306 11.05 -9.68 6.44
CA PRO A 306 10.54 -11.02 6.19
C PRO A 306 10.89 -11.53 4.79
N HIS A 307 11.16 -12.83 4.68
CA HIS A 307 11.29 -13.48 3.39
C HIS A 307 10.01 -13.31 2.55
N LEU A 308 10.17 -13.12 1.25
CA LEU A 308 9.07 -13.22 0.30
C LEU A 308 8.81 -14.71 0.01
N ASP A 309 8.19 -15.39 0.95
CA ASP A 309 7.93 -16.83 0.91
C ASP A 309 6.45 -17.17 1.14
N GLN A 310 6.11 -18.46 1.13
CA GLN A 310 4.74 -18.90 1.35
C GLN A 310 4.17 -18.44 2.70
N ARG A 311 5.00 -18.36 3.75
CA ARG A 311 4.56 -17.90 5.08
C ARG A 311 4.07 -16.43 5.03
N LEU A 312 4.78 -15.59 4.29
CA LEU A 312 4.37 -14.20 4.12
C LEU A 312 3.11 -14.10 3.25
N VAL A 313 2.99 -14.91 2.21
CA VAL A 313 1.78 -15.01 1.38
C VAL A 313 0.58 -15.44 2.24
N ASP A 314 0.74 -16.44 3.12
CA ASP A 314 -0.33 -16.90 4.02
C ASP A 314 -0.75 -15.83 5.03
N ARG A 315 0.21 -15.06 5.56
CA ARG A 315 -0.09 -13.90 6.42
C ARG A 315 -0.91 -12.84 5.67
N GLN A 316 -0.56 -12.56 4.42
CA GLN A 316 -1.31 -11.63 3.59
C GLN A 316 -2.70 -12.16 3.27
N GLN A 317 -2.84 -13.48 3.01
CA GLN A 317 -4.14 -14.12 2.80
C GLN A 317 -5.04 -13.97 4.04
N SER A 318 -4.51 -14.15 5.23
CA SER A 318 -5.26 -13.90 6.47
C SER A 318 -5.80 -12.46 6.59
N THR A 319 -5.05 -11.46 6.10
CA THR A 319 -5.53 -10.07 6.04
C THR A 319 -6.66 -9.92 5.01
N ILE A 320 -6.50 -10.55 3.84
CA ILE A 320 -7.55 -10.59 2.79
C ILE A 320 -8.83 -11.19 3.35
N ASP A 321 -8.72 -12.34 4.03
CA ASP A 321 -9.87 -13.08 4.55
C ASP A 321 -10.61 -12.26 5.62
N ALA A 322 -9.89 -11.53 6.49
CA ALA A 322 -10.49 -10.67 7.49
C ALA A 322 -11.29 -9.51 6.86
N ILE A 323 -10.74 -8.87 5.81
CA ILE A 323 -11.42 -7.77 5.10
C ILE A 323 -12.62 -8.31 4.31
N ALA A 324 -12.46 -9.48 3.67
CA ALA A 324 -13.54 -10.13 2.92
C ALA A 324 -14.69 -10.59 3.82
N ALA A 325 -14.38 -11.14 5.00
CA ALA A 325 -15.39 -11.55 5.98
C ALA A 325 -16.24 -10.37 6.50
N ALA A 326 -15.64 -9.17 6.53
CA ALA A 326 -16.37 -7.93 6.86
C ALA A 326 -17.21 -7.39 5.69
N GLY A 327 -17.15 -8.00 4.50
CA GLY A 327 -17.85 -7.53 3.30
C GLY A 327 -17.20 -6.32 2.63
N GLU A 328 -15.94 -6.02 2.96
CA GLU A 328 -15.22 -4.81 2.54
C GLU A 328 -14.31 -5.04 1.31
N LEU A 329 -14.46 -6.17 0.62
CA LEU A 329 -13.82 -6.43 -0.67
C LEU A 329 -14.86 -6.71 -1.77
N PRO A 330 -14.72 -6.11 -2.96
CA PRO A 330 -15.65 -6.31 -4.07
C PRO A 330 -15.62 -7.73 -4.64
N LYS A 331 -14.52 -8.46 -4.46
CA LYS A 331 -14.36 -9.86 -4.88
C LYS A 331 -13.30 -10.56 -4.02
N LYS A 332 -13.36 -11.88 -3.96
CA LYS A 332 -12.30 -12.70 -3.37
C LYS A 332 -11.04 -12.62 -4.24
N VAL A 333 -9.89 -12.46 -3.61
CA VAL A 333 -8.58 -12.46 -4.27
C VAL A 333 -7.63 -13.41 -3.54
N SER A 334 -6.63 -13.89 -4.27
CA SER A 334 -5.56 -14.74 -3.70
C SER A 334 -4.31 -13.90 -3.48
N ALA A 335 -3.75 -13.94 -2.29
CA ALA A 335 -2.50 -13.26 -1.96
C ALA A 335 -1.36 -13.68 -2.88
N ALA A 336 -1.31 -14.95 -3.30
CA ALA A 336 -0.25 -15.48 -4.18
C ALA A 336 -0.10 -14.68 -5.47
N ASN A 337 -1.20 -14.12 -6.01
CA ASN A 337 -1.18 -13.31 -7.21
C ASN A 337 -0.59 -11.89 -7.00
N GLY A 338 -0.35 -11.51 -5.75
CA GLY A 338 0.14 -10.18 -5.37
C GLY A 338 1.64 -10.12 -5.07
N PHE A 339 2.41 -11.20 -5.29
CA PHE A 339 3.83 -11.26 -4.98
C PHE A 339 4.69 -11.52 -6.22
N ASP A 340 5.89 -10.95 -6.21
CA ASP A 340 6.97 -11.36 -7.10
C ASP A 340 8.11 -11.94 -6.25
N LEU A 341 8.04 -13.25 -6.01
CA LEU A 341 8.95 -13.97 -5.11
C LEU A 341 10.41 -14.00 -5.59
N ARG A 342 10.68 -13.63 -6.86
CA ARG A 342 12.04 -13.55 -7.40
C ARG A 342 12.92 -12.55 -6.64
N TYR A 343 12.30 -11.53 -6.03
CA TYR A 343 13.02 -10.51 -5.26
C TYR A 343 13.52 -11.01 -3.89
N ASP A 344 13.07 -12.18 -3.39
CA ASP A 344 13.51 -12.73 -2.10
C ASP A 344 15.04 -12.92 -2.02
N ALA A 345 15.65 -13.39 -3.10
CA ALA A 345 17.10 -13.57 -3.14
C ALA A 345 17.87 -12.25 -2.92
N LEU A 346 17.32 -11.11 -3.37
CA LEU A 346 17.92 -9.79 -3.15
C LEU A 346 17.72 -9.33 -1.71
N VAL A 347 16.53 -9.55 -1.13
CA VAL A 347 16.25 -9.28 0.29
C VAL A 347 17.21 -10.09 1.17
N THR A 348 17.29 -11.42 0.93
CA THR A 348 18.16 -12.32 1.69
C THR A 348 19.63 -11.88 1.65
N ARG A 349 20.14 -11.55 0.46
CA ARG A 349 21.50 -11.05 0.30
C ARG A 349 21.73 -9.75 1.06
N ALA A 350 20.84 -8.76 0.91
CA ALA A 350 20.96 -7.47 1.57
C ALA A 350 20.87 -7.58 3.10
N VAL A 351 20.04 -8.49 3.62
CA VAL A 351 19.96 -8.81 5.05
C VAL A 351 21.29 -9.38 5.55
N ALA A 352 21.86 -10.37 4.85
CA ALA A 352 23.14 -10.98 5.22
C ALA A 352 24.30 -9.96 5.20
N GLU A 353 24.36 -9.14 4.15
CA GLU A 353 25.44 -8.14 3.98
C GLU A 353 25.35 -6.99 4.98
N SER A 354 24.15 -6.59 5.40
CA SER A 354 23.94 -5.45 6.31
C SER A 354 23.89 -5.83 7.79
N GLY A 355 23.81 -7.12 8.13
CA GLY A 355 23.58 -7.60 9.49
C GLY A 355 22.15 -7.34 9.99
N ALA A 356 21.20 -7.12 9.08
CA ALA A 356 19.78 -7.03 9.39
C ALA A 356 19.21 -8.41 9.79
N SER A 357 17.91 -8.50 10.05
CA SER A 357 17.23 -9.75 10.41
C SER A 357 15.96 -9.93 9.59
N HIS A 358 15.62 -11.17 9.27
CA HIS A 358 14.34 -11.54 8.67
C HIS A 358 13.20 -11.59 9.69
N GLU A 359 13.51 -11.90 10.93
CA GLU A 359 12.52 -12.09 12.00
C GLU A 359 12.78 -11.11 13.16
N PRO A 360 11.73 -10.66 13.87
CA PRO A 360 11.91 -9.96 15.14
C PRO A 360 12.72 -10.84 16.11
N LYS A 361 13.68 -10.25 16.81
CA LYS A 361 14.34 -10.95 17.90
C LYS A 361 13.32 -11.20 18.99
N GLU A 362 13.14 -12.43 19.41
CA GLU A 362 12.38 -12.78 20.61
C GLU A 362 12.97 -12.02 21.81
N ARG A 363 12.11 -11.35 22.56
CA ARG A 363 12.49 -10.65 23.79
C ARG A 363 12.47 -11.58 24.96
#